data_919c45486f0d292d1d1c7b130043fdf6
#
_entry.id   919c45486f0d292d1d1c7b130043fdf6
#
_cell.length_a   1.000
_cell.length_b   1.000
_cell.length_c   1.000
_cell.angle_alpha   90.00
_cell.angle_beta   90.00
_cell.angle_gamma   90.00
#
_symmetry.space_group_name_H-M   'P 1'
#
loop_
_entity.id
_entity.type
_entity.pdbx_description
1 polymer ?
#
loop_
_entity_poly.entity_id
_entity_poly.type
_entity_poly.pdbx_seq_one_letter_code
_entity_poly.pdbx_strand_id
1 'polypeptide(L)'
;MKTIIRMLHEAATRFPSRAYTTKKTDDGWKAYTYPDVDAQSDQIAAYLIGHGCVKTCTFGILAEGRPEWIIGELGVIKAQGISVPLSIKLTPEEIAFRLNHSEAKGIFSSSNTLENVCKALALVDHPVVLHYLDSMDERLQKVVAERNWQEQKDYVVWDAMLEDGKAILEKSPLLVKDVEARVDENDTVNICYTSGTTGNPKGIMLTHLNYWANSHDAVTLFKLPDEVFETLIVLPVDHSFAHTVGIYTSLLKGITLHFVDARGSNASILRNFPKNLLEVNPVFLMTVPSITGNFMKKMIQGVAQKGAFVNSIFEKGLQAGIKRNGDGFNRPSWKVRLATFFPYKLASLLVFG
;
A
#
# COMPACT_ATOMS: atom_id res chain seq x y z
N MET A 1 -7.79 -21.03 11.34
CA MET A 1 -8.57 -20.26 10.37
C MET A 1 -7.62 -19.54 9.40
N LYS A 2 -7.98 -19.46 8.15
CA LYS A 2 -7.18 -18.85 7.07
C LYS A 2 -7.62 -17.39 6.88
N THR A 3 -7.24 -16.53 7.82
CA THR A 3 -7.66 -15.13 7.84
C THR A 3 -6.47 -14.18 7.78
N ILE A 4 -6.65 -12.97 7.24
CA ILE A 4 -5.67 -11.89 7.23
C ILE A 4 -5.29 -11.51 8.67
N ILE A 5 -6.27 -11.45 9.57
CA ILE A 5 -6.05 -11.11 10.97
C ILE A 5 -5.06 -12.09 11.61
N ARG A 6 -5.27 -13.39 11.40
CA ARG A 6 -4.36 -14.41 11.91
C ARG A 6 -2.96 -14.31 11.28
N MET A 7 -2.85 -14.01 9.98
CA MET A 7 -1.55 -13.77 9.33
C MET A 7 -0.82 -12.61 9.99
N LEU A 8 -1.52 -11.52 10.36
CA LEU A 8 -0.93 -10.37 11.05
C LEU A 8 -0.43 -10.74 12.45
N HIS A 9 -1.24 -11.40 13.28
CA HIS A 9 -0.85 -11.84 14.63
C HIS A 9 0.34 -12.82 14.60
N GLU A 10 0.33 -13.77 13.65
CA GLU A 10 1.46 -14.68 13.45
C GLU A 10 2.72 -13.92 13.02
N ALA A 11 2.60 -12.92 12.14
CA ALA A 11 3.71 -12.07 11.73
C ALA A 11 4.26 -11.22 12.88
N ALA A 12 3.40 -10.59 13.68
CA ALA A 12 3.78 -9.80 14.85
C ALA A 12 4.54 -10.67 15.88
N THR A 13 4.13 -11.93 16.03
CA THR A 13 4.83 -12.89 16.92
C THR A 13 6.17 -13.36 16.34
N ARG A 14 6.24 -13.64 15.03
CA ARG A 14 7.44 -14.17 14.35
C ARG A 14 8.51 -13.11 14.12
N PHE A 15 8.11 -11.86 13.93
CA PHE A 15 8.97 -10.74 13.52
C PHE A 15 8.86 -9.52 14.47
N PRO A 16 9.03 -9.71 15.80
CA PRO A 16 8.66 -8.70 16.80
C PRO A 16 9.46 -7.40 16.72
N SER A 17 10.67 -7.43 16.19
CA SER A 17 11.55 -6.26 16.07
C SER A 17 11.68 -5.75 14.63
N ARG A 18 11.05 -6.44 13.65
CA ARG A 18 11.18 -6.09 12.25
C ARG A 18 10.16 -5.02 11.87
N ALA A 19 10.60 -4.05 11.07
CA ALA A 19 9.68 -3.11 10.46
C ALA A 19 8.77 -3.86 9.45
N TYR A 20 7.46 -3.66 9.57
CA TYR A 20 6.52 -4.07 8.54
C TYR A 20 6.41 -3.02 7.46
N THR A 21 6.30 -1.76 7.84
CA THR A 21 6.13 -0.67 6.88
C THR A 21 6.85 0.58 7.32
N THR A 22 7.26 1.41 6.35
CA THR A 22 7.92 2.67 6.61
C THR A 22 7.36 3.79 5.73
N LYS A 23 7.49 5.02 6.20
CA LYS A 23 7.23 6.22 5.41
C LYS A 23 8.38 7.23 5.54
N LYS A 24 8.59 8.03 4.50
CA LYS A 24 9.58 9.12 4.53
C LYS A 24 9.07 10.28 5.38
N THR A 25 9.93 10.78 6.25
CA THR A 25 9.77 12.01 7.04
C THR A 25 10.94 12.95 6.75
N ASP A 26 10.96 14.11 7.39
CA ASP A 26 12.09 15.05 7.26
C ASP A 26 13.36 14.50 7.93
N ASP A 27 13.19 13.72 9.00
CA ASP A 27 14.29 13.10 9.76
C ASP A 27 14.75 11.75 9.16
N GLY A 28 14.14 11.28 8.08
CA GLY A 28 14.50 10.00 7.46
C GLY A 28 13.31 9.07 7.23
N TRP A 29 13.53 7.76 7.39
CA TRP A 29 12.48 6.75 7.26
C TRP A 29 11.91 6.39 8.64
N LYS A 30 10.66 6.78 8.91
CA LYS A 30 9.92 6.33 10.11
C LYS A 30 9.41 4.92 9.88
N ALA A 31 9.80 4.01 10.76
CA ALA A 31 9.40 2.61 10.72
C ALA A 31 8.24 2.32 11.69
N TYR A 32 7.40 1.38 11.29
CA TYR A 32 6.36 0.75 12.10
C TYR A 32 6.63 -0.76 12.09
N THR A 33 6.86 -1.35 13.25
CA THR A 33 7.08 -2.79 13.37
C THR A 33 5.78 -3.57 13.13
N TYR A 34 5.88 -4.89 12.95
CA TYR A 34 4.70 -5.75 12.87
C TYR A 34 3.81 -5.62 14.12
N PRO A 35 4.35 -5.64 15.36
CA PRO A 35 3.56 -5.36 16.56
C PRO A 35 2.96 -3.95 16.61
N ASP A 36 3.66 -2.91 16.12
CA ASP A 36 3.11 -1.56 16.07
C ASP A 36 1.87 -1.49 15.18
N VAL A 37 1.94 -2.12 14.00
CA VAL A 37 0.81 -2.16 13.05
C VAL A 37 -0.33 -2.98 13.62
N ASP A 38 -0.06 -4.10 14.27
CA ASP A 38 -1.06 -4.94 14.94
C ASP A 38 -1.79 -4.16 16.05
N ALA A 39 -1.04 -3.52 16.96
CA ALA A 39 -1.60 -2.73 18.05
C ALA A 39 -2.38 -1.49 17.58
N GLN A 40 -1.84 -0.74 16.59
CA GLN A 40 -2.56 0.42 16.07
C GLN A 40 -3.81 0.01 15.28
N SER A 41 -3.80 -1.13 14.58
CA SER A 41 -5.02 -1.64 13.93
C SER A 41 -6.07 -2.10 14.95
N ASP A 42 -5.67 -2.57 16.15
CA ASP A 42 -6.61 -2.82 17.26
C ASP A 42 -7.25 -1.52 17.76
N GLN A 43 -6.46 -0.44 17.85
CA GLN A 43 -7.00 0.88 18.25
C GLN A 43 -8.00 1.39 17.22
N ILE A 44 -7.69 1.32 15.92
CA ILE A 44 -8.63 1.71 14.85
C ILE A 44 -9.89 0.81 14.89
N ALA A 45 -9.75 -0.50 15.07
CA ALA A 45 -10.89 -1.41 15.18
C ALA A 45 -11.78 -1.06 16.39
N ALA A 46 -11.17 -0.81 17.54
CA ALA A 46 -11.90 -0.42 18.76
C ALA A 46 -12.64 0.93 18.59
N TYR A 47 -11.99 1.91 17.95
CA TYR A 47 -12.61 3.16 17.56
C TYR A 47 -13.85 2.91 16.68
N LEU A 48 -13.70 2.17 15.59
CA LEU A 48 -14.80 1.90 14.66
C LEU A 48 -15.97 1.16 15.34
N ILE A 49 -15.67 0.14 16.16
CA ILE A 49 -16.69 -0.61 16.91
C ILE A 49 -17.40 0.31 17.92
N GLY A 50 -16.65 1.13 18.67
CA GLY A 50 -17.16 2.09 19.62
C GLY A 50 -18.07 3.14 18.99
N HIS A 51 -17.84 3.46 17.71
CA HIS A 51 -18.66 4.40 16.92
C HIS A 51 -19.70 3.70 16.02
N GLY A 52 -20.09 2.46 16.36
CA GLY A 52 -21.24 1.80 15.77
C GLY A 52 -20.93 0.97 14.52
N CYS A 53 -19.65 0.69 14.21
CA CYS A 53 -19.32 -0.29 13.19
C CYS A 53 -19.82 -1.67 13.63
N VAL A 54 -20.59 -2.29 12.77
CA VAL A 54 -21.05 -3.67 12.91
C VAL A 54 -20.54 -4.50 11.73
N LYS A 55 -20.69 -5.82 11.81
CA LYS A 55 -20.31 -6.73 10.71
C LYS A 55 -20.87 -6.21 9.38
N THR A 56 -20.02 -6.20 8.36
CA THR A 56 -20.28 -5.74 6.98
C THR A 56 -20.44 -4.23 6.77
N CYS A 57 -20.19 -3.38 7.77
CA CYS A 57 -20.01 -1.94 7.51
C CYS A 57 -18.88 -1.72 6.51
N THR A 58 -19.09 -0.87 5.52
CA THR A 58 -18.10 -0.58 4.48
C THR A 58 -17.41 0.76 4.72
N PHE A 59 -16.11 0.82 4.40
CA PHE A 59 -15.29 2.02 4.53
C PHE A 59 -14.43 2.20 3.27
N GLY A 60 -14.56 3.37 2.61
CA GLY A 60 -13.65 3.75 1.55
C GLY A 60 -12.24 3.99 2.06
N ILE A 61 -11.21 3.65 1.28
CA ILE A 61 -9.83 4.02 1.58
C ILE A 61 -9.22 4.65 0.32
N LEU A 62 -9.01 5.96 0.35
CA LEU A 62 -8.50 6.75 -0.76
C LEU A 62 -7.30 7.57 -0.31
N ALA A 63 -6.12 6.99 -0.45
CA ALA A 63 -4.85 7.64 -0.18
C ALA A 63 -3.73 6.99 -0.99
N GLU A 64 -2.61 7.68 -1.11
CA GLU A 64 -1.35 7.11 -1.54
C GLU A 64 -0.87 6.02 -0.59
N GLY A 65 0.04 5.14 -1.07
CA GLY A 65 0.64 4.10 -0.22
C GLY A 65 1.37 4.71 0.98
N ARG A 66 0.98 4.29 2.19
CA ARG A 66 1.50 4.77 3.47
C ARG A 66 1.12 3.81 4.61
N PRO A 67 1.84 3.83 5.75
CA PRO A 67 1.51 2.96 6.89
C PRO A 67 0.07 3.10 7.38
N GLU A 68 -0.44 4.31 7.46
CA GLU A 68 -1.80 4.59 7.93
C GLU A 68 -2.88 3.98 7.00
N TRP A 69 -2.57 3.82 5.71
CA TRP A 69 -3.43 3.11 4.77
C TRP A 69 -3.60 1.64 5.18
N ILE A 70 -2.47 0.96 5.48
CA ILE A 70 -2.45 -0.45 5.91
C ILE A 70 -3.12 -0.61 7.28
N ILE A 71 -2.78 0.25 8.24
CA ILE A 71 -3.32 0.21 9.60
C ILE A 71 -4.83 0.47 9.59
N GLY A 72 -5.30 1.44 8.80
CA GLY A 72 -6.72 1.75 8.62
C GLY A 72 -7.48 0.57 8.05
N GLU A 73 -6.96 -0.06 6.99
CA GLU A 73 -7.58 -1.24 6.39
C GLU A 73 -7.65 -2.42 7.37
N LEU A 74 -6.54 -2.74 8.03
CA LEU A 74 -6.49 -3.82 9.01
C LEU A 74 -7.44 -3.54 10.19
N GLY A 75 -7.58 -2.29 10.61
CA GLY A 75 -8.55 -1.87 11.63
C GLY A 75 -9.99 -2.10 11.18
N VAL A 76 -10.33 -1.75 9.93
CA VAL A 76 -11.64 -2.07 9.35
C VAL A 76 -11.90 -3.57 9.34
N ILE A 77 -10.93 -4.37 8.91
CA ILE A 77 -11.04 -5.83 8.84
C ILE A 77 -11.20 -6.46 10.23
N LYS A 78 -10.45 -6.00 11.24
CA LYS A 78 -10.56 -6.44 12.63
C LYS A 78 -11.92 -6.08 13.27
N ALA A 79 -12.51 -4.96 12.85
CA ALA A 79 -13.87 -4.58 13.24
C ALA A 79 -14.97 -5.38 12.52
N GLN A 80 -14.65 -6.41 11.73
CA GLN A 80 -15.54 -7.12 10.80
C GLN A 80 -16.20 -6.21 9.74
N GLY A 81 -15.60 -5.06 9.47
CA GLY A 81 -15.96 -4.20 8.36
C GLY A 81 -15.37 -4.69 7.03
N ILE A 82 -15.76 -4.02 5.95
CA ILE A 82 -15.30 -4.28 4.59
C ILE A 82 -14.59 -3.04 4.08
N SER A 83 -13.33 -3.17 3.69
CA SER A 83 -12.59 -2.08 3.06
C SER A 83 -12.97 -1.94 1.58
N VAL A 84 -13.00 -0.70 1.10
CA VAL A 84 -13.24 -0.35 -0.30
C VAL A 84 -12.06 0.48 -0.79
N PRO A 85 -10.96 -0.16 -1.25
CA PRO A 85 -9.81 0.54 -1.79
C PRO A 85 -10.17 1.34 -3.03
N LEU A 86 -9.81 2.61 -3.03
CA LEU A 86 -10.13 3.56 -4.08
C LEU A 86 -8.85 4.16 -4.66
N SER A 87 -8.77 4.23 -6.00
CA SER A 87 -7.62 4.80 -6.67
C SER A 87 -7.57 6.32 -6.51
N ILE A 88 -6.39 6.85 -6.18
CA ILE A 88 -6.12 8.29 -6.12
C ILE A 88 -6.31 9.02 -7.46
N LYS A 89 -6.58 8.30 -8.54
CA LYS A 89 -6.84 8.83 -9.89
C LYS A 89 -8.31 9.03 -10.19
N LEU A 90 -9.20 8.59 -9.31
CA LEU A 90 -10.65 8.71 -9.51
C LEU A 90 -11.10 10.18 -9.46
N THR A 91 -12.08 10.49 -10.28
CA THR A 91 -12.78 11.78 -10.20
C THR A 91 -13.73 11.79 -8.99
N PRO A 92 -14.17 12.98 -8.52
CA PRO A 92 -15.16 13.06 -7.44
C PRO A 92 -16.44 12.26 -7.70
N GLU A 93 -16.94 12.26 -8.94
CA GLU A 93 -18.15 11.52 -9.34
C GLU A 93 -17.92 10.00 -9.24
N GLU A 94 -16.74 9.55 -9.66
CA GLU A 94 -16.36 8.13 -9.59
C GLU A 94 -16.17 7.66 -8.14
N ILE A 95 -15.66 8.53 -7.25
CA ILE A 95 -15.55 8.28 -5.81
C ILE A 95 -16.95 8.19 -5.21
N ALA A 96 -17.82 9.20 -5.46
CA ALA A 96 -19.17 9.25 -4.94
C ALA A 96 -20.01 8.04 -5.38
N PHE A 97 -19.89 7.63 -6.66
CA PHE A 97 -20.54 6.40 -7.16
C PHE A 97 -20.17 5.18 -6.32
N ARG A 98 -18.87 5.00 -6.00
CA ARG A 98 -18.42 3.82 -5.24
C ARG A 98 -18.84 3.88 -3.78
N LEU A 99 -18.83 5.06 -3.17
CA LEU A 99 -19.32 5.26 -1.80
C LEU A 99 -20.82 4.98 -1.70
N ASN A 100 -21.61 5.48 -2.65
CA ASN A 100 -23.05 5.19 -2.72
C ASN A 100 -23.33 3.70 -2.97
N HIS A 101 -22.67 3.10 -3.96
CA HIS A 101 -22.87 1.71 -4.34
C HIS A 101 -22.43 0.72 -3.25
N SER A 102 -21.43 1.05 -2.46
CA SER A 102 -20.97 0.24 -1.32
C SER A 102 -21.65 0.60 0.00
N GLU A 103 -22.51 1.62 0.02
CA GLU A 103 -23.16 2.16 1.24
C GLU A 103 -22.14 2.52 2.34
N ALA A 104 -21.00 3.11 1.93
CA ALA A 104 -19.88 3.37 2.82
C ALA A 104 -20.28 4.28 3.98
N LYS A 105 -19.91 3.90 5.21
CA LYS A 105 -20.17 4.68 6.45
C LYS A 105 -19.08 5.74 6.70
N GLY A 106 -17.90 5.52 6.13
CA GLY A 106 -16.78 6.44 6.23
C GLY A 106 -15.80 6.29 5.07
N ILE A 107 -14.90 7.25 4.95
CA ILE A 107 -13.81 7.21 3.98
C ILE A 107 -12.51 7.66 4.66
N PHE A 108 -11.49 6.81 4.62
CA PHE A 108 -10.12 7.16 4.99
C PHE A 108 -9.46 7.94 3.85
N SER A 109 -8.92 9.12 4.14
CA SER A 109 -8.32 10.00 3.12
C SER A 109 -7.11 10.74 3.66
N SER A 110 -6.10 10.92 2.80
CA SER A 110 -4.92 11.72 3.11
C SER A 110 -5.09 13.18 2.71
N SER A 111 -4.18 14.02 3.18
CA SER A 111 -4.05 15.42 2.76
C SER A 111 -3.95 15.59 1.23
N ASN A 112 -3.30 14.65 0.54
CA ASN A 112 -3.15 14.67 -0.92
C ASN A 112 -4.45 14.38 -1.69
N THR A 113 -5.43 13.75 -1.06
CA THR A 113 -6.71 13.35 -1.69
C THR A 113 -7.91 14.10 -1.13
N LEU A 114 -7.71 14.93 -0.10
CA LEU A 114 -8.76 15.64 0.64
C LEU A 114 -9.69 16.46 -0.26
N GLU A 115 -9.15 17.23 -1.22
CA GLU A 115 -9.96 18.06 -2.10
C GLU A 115 -10.96 17.24 -2.95
N ASN A 116 -10.47 16.13 -3.54
CA ASN A 116 -11.32 15.24 -4.33
C ASN A 116 -12.37 14.54 -3.48
N VAL A 117 -11.99 14.09 -2.28
CA VAL A 117 -12.93 13.48 -1.33
C VAL A 117 -14.00 14.48 -0.91
N CYS A 118 -13.64 15.71 -0.58
CA CYS A 118 -14.60 16.72 -0.21
C CYS A 118 -15.61 17.02 -1.35
N LYS A 119 -15.17 17.07 -2.61
CA LYS A 119 -16.05 17.19 -3.76
C LYS A 119 -16.96 15.97 -3.91
N ALA A 120 -16.43 14.76 -3.71
CA ALA A 120 -17.20 13.53 -3.78
C ALA A 120 -18.27 13.44 -2.68
N LEU A 121 -17.94 13.80 -1.45
CA LEU A 121 -18.89 13.80 -0.32
C LEU A 121 -20.09 14.73 -0.53
N ALA A 122 -19.95 15.77 -1.36
CA ALA A 122 -21.08 16.61 -1.73
C ALA A 122 -22.04 15.95 -2.74
N LEU A 123 -21.64 14.81 -3.34
CA LEU A 123 -22.41 14.04 -4.32
C LEU A 123 -22.94 12.72 -3.76
N VAL A 124 -22.57 12.39 -2.51
CA VAL A 124 -23.03 11.17 -1.83
C VAL A 124 -24.41 11.43 -1.23
N ASP A 125 -25.30 10.45 -1.29
CA ASP A 125 -26.71 10.54 -0.92
C ASP A 125 -27.01 10.11 0.54
N HIS A 126 -25.98 9.75 1.30
CA HIS A 126 -26.07 9.37 2.71
C HIS A 126 -24.87 9.92 3.51
N PRO A 127 -24.95 9.96 4.85
CA PRO A 127 -23.84 10.44 5.67
C PRO A 127 -22.60 9.54 5.56
N VAL A 128 -21.44 10.14 5.29
CA VAL A 128 -20.12 9.49 5.26
C VAL A 128 -19.15 10.30 6.08
N VAL A 129 -18.54 9.70 7.10
CA VAL A 129 -17.54 10.34 7.97
C VAL A 129 -16.18 10.34 7.28
N LEU A 130 -15.48 11.48 7.26
CA LEU A 130 -14.11 11.58 6.83
C LEU A 130 -13.16 11.13 7.95
N HIS A 131 -12.45 10.01 7.74
CA HIS A 131 -11.34 9.55 8.58
C HIS A 131 -10.03 10.06 7.98
N TYR A 132 -9.51 11.16 8.53
CA TYR A 132 -8.34 11.84 7.97
C TYR A 132 -7.05 11.19 8.45
N LEU A 133 -6.25 10.65 7.52
CA LEU A 133 -5.03 9.86 7.80
C LEU A 133 -3.82 10.70 8.25
N ASP A 134 -3.98 12.00 8.35
CA ASP A 134 -2.97 12.94 8.83
C ASP A 134 -3.45 13.62 10.13
N SER A 135 -2.55 14.28 10.83
CA SER A 135 -2.92 15.19 11.90
C SER A 135 -3.62 16.43 11.32
N MET A 136 -4.29 17.21 12.15
CA MET A 136 -4.91 18.46 11.73
C MET A 136 -3.89 19.36 11.04
N ASP A 137 -4.12 19.69 9.78
CA ASP A 137 -3.30 20.56 8.96
C ASP A 137 -4.09 21.76 8.41
N GLU A 138 -3.40 22.71 7.77
CA GLU A 138 -4.04 23.91 7.19
C GLU A 138 -5.09 23.58 6.14
N ARG A 139 -4.93 22.49 5.39
CA ARG A 139 -5.87 22.05 4.35
C ARG A 139 -7.19 21.59 4.99
N LEU A 140 -7.10 20.74 5.99
CA LEU A 140 -8.30 20.26 6.70
C LEU A 140 -8.95 21.41 7.49
N GLN A 141 -8.17 22.27 8.17
CA GLN A 141 -8.70 23.44 8.88
C GLN A 141 -9.54 24.33 7.95
N LYS A 142 -9.05 24.60 6.75
CA LYS A 142 -9.79 25.36 5.73
C LYS A 142 -11.12 24.69 5.35
N VAL A 143 -11.11 23.39 5.08
CA VAL A 143 -12.31 22.61 4.75
C VAL A 143 -13.32 22.63 5.90
N VAL A 144 -12.87 22.41 7.13
CA VAL A 144 -13.70 22.44 8.34
C VAL A 144 -14.39 23.77 8.49
N ALA A 145 -13.65 24.88 8.33
CA ALA A 145 -14.21 26.23 8.42
C ALA A 145 -15.21 26.53 7.28
N GLU A 146 -14.87 26.20 6.03
CA GLU A 146 -15.73 26.47 4.86
C GLU A 146 -17.03 25.66 4.88
N ARG A 147 -16.98 24.42 5.42
CA ARG A 147 -18.12 23.50 5.46
C ARG A 147 -18.85 23.47 6.80
N ASN A 148 -18.35 24.19 7.79
CA ASN A 148 -18.83 24.16 9.17
C ASN A 148 -18.91 22.72 9.74
N TRP A 149 -17.89 21.92 9.46
CA TRP A 149 -17.81 20.52 9.89
C TRP A 149 -17.54 20.41 11.39
N GLN A 150 -18.13 19.40 11.99
CA GLN A 150 -17.98 19.06 13.42
C GLN A 150 -17.12 17.79 13.55
N GLU A 151 -16.12 17.86 14.41
CA GLU A 151 -15.30 16.70 14.76
C GLU A 151 -16.17 15.58 15.34
N GLN A 152 -15.79 14.33 15.12
CA GLN A 152 -16.51 13.09 15.47
C GLN A 152 -17.84 12.88 14.74
N LYS A 153 -18.33 13.85 14.02
CA LYS A 153 -19.58 13.74 13.25
C LYS A 153 -19.32 13.75 11.75
N ASP A 154 -18.57 14.74 11.27
CA ASP A 154 -18.30 14.93 9.85
C ASP A 154 -16.88 14.48 9.47
N TYR A 155 -15.95 14.63 10.41
CA TYR A 155 -14.56 14.18 10.26
C TYR A 155 -13.95 13.77 11.60
N VAL A 156 -12.84 13.00 11.52
CA VAL A 156 -11.94 12.70 12.64
C VAL A 156 -10.52 12.56 12.11
N VAL A 157 -9.53 13.07 12.86
CA VAL A 157 -8.12 12.99 12.49
C VAL A 157 -7.48 11.71 13.03
N TRP A 158 -6.36 11.29 12.42
CA TRP A 158 -5.68 10.04 12.74
C TRP A 158 -5.35 9.87 14.22
N ASP A 159 -4.72 10.88 14.80
CA ASP A 159 -4.30 10.84 16.20
C ASP A 159 -5.50 10.70 17.15
N ALA A 160 -6.61 11.39 16.87
CA ALA A 160 -7.84 11.29 17.65
C ALA A 160 -8.48 9.90 17.56
N MET A 161 -8.45 9.25 16.38
CA MET A 161 -8.93 7.87 16.24
C MET A 161 -8.11 6.89 17.08
N LEU A 162 -6.78 7.03 17.08
CA LEU A 162 -5.89 6.17 17.87
C LEU A 162 -6.09 6.38 19.37
N GLU A 163 -6.19 7.63 19.81
CA GLU A 163 -6.40 7.96 21.23
C GLU A 163 -7.74 7.45 21.74
N ASP A 164 -8.81 7.67 21.00
CA ASP A 164 -10.15 7.20 21.38
C ASP A 164 -10.22 5.66 21.37
N GLY A 165 -9.69 5.01 20.31
CA GLY A 165 -9.60 3.56 20.28
C GLY A 165 -8.80 2.98 21.43
N LYS A 166 -7.69 3.61 21.82
CA LYS A 166 -6.91 3.23 23.00
C LYS A 166 -7.74 3.37 24.29
N ALA A 167 -8.44 4.47 24.46
CA ALA A 167 -9.29 4.70 25.63
C ALA A 167 -10.45 3.68 25.71
N ILE A 168 -10.99 3.26 24.57
CA ILE A 168 -12.00 2.20 24.50
C ILE A 168 -11.40 0.85 24.91
N LEU A 169 -10.19 0.51 24.43
CA LEU A 169 -9.50 -0.73 24.80
C LEU A 169 -9.11 -0.77 26.29
N GLU A 170 -8.74 0.36 26.89
CA GLU A 170 -8.47 0.43 28.33
C GLU A 170 -9.71 0.08 29.17
N LYS A 171 -10.90 0.49 28.71
CA LYS A 171 -12.19 0.16 29.35
C LYS A 171 -12.69 -1.24 29.02
N SER A 172 -12.39 -1.73 27.84
CA SER A 172 -12.88 -3.00 27.30
C SER A 172 -11.76 -3.77 26.56
N PRO A 173 -10.79 -4.36 27.31
CA PRO A 173 -9.59 -4.95 26.70
C PRO A 173 -9.82 -6.14 25.76
N LEU A 174 -10.97 -6.78 25.84
CA LEU A 174 -11.34 -7.92 25.02
C LEU A 174 -12.21 -7.56 23.82
N LEU A 175 -12.62 -6.28 23.66
CA LEU A 175 -13.57 -5.85 22.65
C LEU A 175 -13.22 -6.34 21.23
N VAL A 176 -12.01 -6.06 20.78
CA VAL A 176 -11.54 -6.45 19.44
C VAL A 176 -11.39 -7.97 19.34
N LYS A 177 -10.82 -8.62 20.35
CA LYS A 177 -10.66 -10.08 20.39
C LYS A 177 -11.99 -10.83 20.34
N ASP A 178 -13.02 -10.32 21.02
CA ASP A 178 -14.36 -10.90 21.01
C ASP A 178 -15.04 -10.75 19.62
N VAL A 179 -14.72 -9.69 18.90
CA VAL A 179 -15.17 -9.48 17.52
C VAL A 179 -14.41 -10.41 16.57
N GLU A 180 -13.08 -10.47 16.67
CA GLU A 180 -12.22 -11.34 15.87
C GLU A 180 -12.55 -12.84 16.04
N ALA A 181 -12.97 -13.26 17.24
CA ALA A 181 -13.36 -14.64 17.52
C ALA A 181 -14.58 -15.11 16.68
N ARG A 182 -15.33 -14.18 16.11
CA ARG A 182 -16.52 -14.45 15.26
C ARG A 182 -16.24 -14.36 13.76
N VAL A 183 -15.00 -14.04 13.39
CA VAL A 183 -14.59 -13.93 11.98
C VAL A 183 -14.54 -15.31 11.34
N ASP A 184 -15.14 -15.45 10.15
CA ASP A 184 -15.03 -16.64 9.29
C ASP A 184 -14.09 -16.37 8.11
N GLU A 185 -13.38 -17.39 7.63
CA GLU A 185 -12.47 -17.25 6.48
C GLU A 185 -13.17 -16.89 5.18
N ASN A 186 -14.47 -17.08 5.09
CA ASN A 186 -15.30 -16.69 3.96
C ASN A 186 -15.97 -15.31 4.14
N ASP A 187 -15.76 -14.65 5.27
CA ASP A 187 -16.24 -13.27 5.45
C ASP A 187 -15.56 -12.36 4.41
N THR A 188 -16.39 -11.52 3.77
CA THR A 188 -15.90 -10.49 2.84
C THR A 188 -15.13 -9.43 3.60
N VAL A 189 -13.92 -9.12 3.14
CA VAL A 189 -13.04 -8.12 3.75
C VAL A 189 -12.79 -6.91 2.86
N ASN A 190 -13.05 -7.09 1.56
CA ASN A 190 -12.69 -6.07 0.57
C ASN A 190 -13.67 -6.08 -0.61
N ILE A 191 -13.98 -4.88 -1.13
CA ILE A 191 -14.68 -4.69 -2.40
C ILE A 191 -13.78 -3.94 -3.36
N CYS A 192 -13.17 -4.67 -4.30
CA CYS A 192 -12.34 -4.10 -5.36
C CYS A 192 -13.19 -3.72 -6.57
N TYR A 193 -13.17 -2.45 -6.97
CA TYR A 193 -13.87 -1.99 -8.18
C TYR A 193 -13.01 -2.18 -9.43
N THR A 194 -13.59 -2.85 -10.42
CA THR A 194 -12.98 -3.02 -11.76
C THR A 194 -13.73 -2.21 -12.79
N SER A 195 -13.02 -1.76 -13.84
CA SER A 195 -13.66 -1.13 -15.01
C SER A 195 -14.54 -2.17 -15.70
N GLY A 196 -15.87 -2.02 -15.59
CA GLY A 196 -16.82 -2.89 -16.28
C GLY A 196 -16.77 -2.66 -17.80
N THR A 197 -16.88 -3.73 -18.58
CA THR A 197 -17.03 -3.65 -20.05
C THR A 197 -18.39 -3.03 -20.47
N THR A 198 -19.31 -2.86 -19.54
CA THR A 198 -20.71 -2.44 -19.75
C THR A 198 -21.03 -1.04 -19.22
N GLY A 199 -20.02 -0.22 -18.87
CA GLY A 199 -20.19 1.19 -18.45
C GLY A 199 -19.95 1.40 -16.94
N ASN A 200 -20.73 0.83 -16.05
CA ASN A 200 -20.57 1.04 -14.60
C ASN A 200 -19.51 0.10 -14.00
N PRO A 201 -18.65 0.59 -13.09
CA PRO A 201 -17.70 -0.26 -12.36
C PRO A 201 -18.41 -1.36 -11.57
N LYS A 202 -17.79 -2.55 -11.53
CA LYS A 202 -18.29 -3.69 -10.75
C LYS A 202 -17.46 -3.83 -9.46
N GLY A 203 -18.13 -3.97 -8.32
CA GLY A 203 -17.50 -4.27 -7.04
C GLY A 203 -17.31 -5.78 -6.87
N ILE A 204 -16.07 -6.23 -6.89
CA ILE A 204 -15.70 -7.64 -6.67
C ILE A 204 -15.44 -7.84 -5.17
N MET A 205 -16.24 -8.68 -4.54
CA MET A 205 -16.09 -9.03 -3.13
C MET A 205 -15.01 -10.09 -2.97
N LEU A 206 -14.03 -9.79 -2.11
CA LEU A 206 -12.93 -10.70 -1.79
C LEU A 206 -12.97 -11.04 -0.30
N THR A 207 -12.74 -12.34 -0.01
CA THR A 207 -12.79 -12.87 1.34
C THR A 207 -11.40 -12.99 1.96
N HIS A 208 -11.32 -13.21 3.27
CA HIS A 208 -10.08 -13.59 3.94
C HIS A 208 -9.39 -14.75 3.22
N LEU A 209 -10.14 -15.80 2.87
CA LEU A 209 -9.62 -17.00 2.22
C LEU A 209 -9.00 -16.70 0.85
N ASN A 210 -9.60 -15.79 0.07
CA ASN A 210 -9.06 -15.39 -1.23
C ASN A 210 -7.65 -14.78 -1.06
N TYR A 211 -7.49 -13.84 -0.12
CA TYR A 211 -6.20 -13.20 0.13
C TYR A 211 -5.18 -14.17 0.75
N TRP A 212 -5.63 -15.01 1.70
CA TRP A 212 -4.77 -16.02 2.30
C TRP A 212 -4.20 -16.98 1.25
N ALA A 213 -5.05 -17.55 0.39
CA ALA A 213 -4.65 -18.51 -0.64
C ALA A 213 -3.68 -17.85 -1.64
N ASN A 214 -4.04 -16.69 -2.18
CA ASN A 214 -3.18 -16.01 -3.15
C ASN A 214 -1.81 -15.60 -2.56
N SER A 215 -1.77 -15.18 -1.29
CA SER A 215 -0.50 -14.84 -0.63
C SER A 215 0.40 -16.05 -0.44
N HIS A 216 -0.15 -17.20 -0.06
CA HIS A 216 0.61 -18.47 0.07
C HIS A 216 1.09 -18.97 -1.29
N ASP A 217 0.26 -18.89 -2.32
CA ASP A 217 0.63 -19.24 -3.69
C ASP A 217 1.75 -18.34 -4.22
N ALA A 218 1.68 -17.03 -3.95
CA ALA A 218 2.72 -16.08 -4.33
C ALA A 218 4.07 -16.41 -3.66
N VAL A 219 4.08 -16.71 -2.35
CA VAL A 219 5.31 -17.14 -1.63
C VAL A 219 5.91 -18.38 -2.27
N THR A 220 5.08 -19.35 -2.61
CA THR A 220 5.52 -20.63 -3.21
C THR A 220 6.02 -20.43 -4.63
N LEU A 221 5.27 -19.69 -5.46
CA LEU A 221 5.58 -19.45 -6.87
C LEU A 221 6.89 -18.65 -7.03
N PHE A 222 7.04 -17.57 -6.28
CA PHE A 222 8.23 -16.72 -6.36
C PHE A 222 9.42 -17.29 -5.57
N LYS A 223 9.24 -18.40 -4.85
CA LYS A 223 10.27 -19.02 -4.01
C LYS A 223 10.96 -18.00 -3.11
N LEU A 224 10.15 -17.16 -2.45
CA LEU A 224 10.65 -16.11 -1.60
C LEU A 224 11.47 -16.70 -0.44
N PRO A 225 12.72 -16.26 -0.24
CA PRO A 225 13.57 -16.78 0.83
C PRO A 225 13.00 -16.40 2.20
N ASP A 226 13.49 -17.08 3.25
CA ASP A 226 13.16 -16.76 4.64
C ASP A 226 14.10 -15.70 5.25
N GLU A 227 14.96 -15.12 4.42
CA GLU A 227 15.88 -14.05 4.82
C GLU A 227 15.17 -12.70 4.95
N VAL A 228 15.80 -11.80 5.69
CA VAL A 228 15.32 -10.41 5.80
C VAL A 228 15.50 -9.70 4.48
N PHE A 229 14.43 -9.17 3.93
CA PHE A 229 14.51 -8.35 2.73
C PHE A 229 13.44 -7.27 2.70
N GLU A 230 13.71 -6.28 1.90
CA GLU A 230 12.94 -5.04 1.82
C GLU A 230 12.51 -4.81 0.39
N THR A 231 11.37 -4.15 0.23
CA THR A 231 10.85 -3.73 -1.07
C THR A 231 10.38 -2.28 -1.03
N LEU A 232 10.46 -1.60 -2.16
CA LEU A 232 9.91 -0.25 -2.34
C LEU A 232 8.59 -0.33 -3.09
N ILE A 233 7.52 0.13 -2.47
CA ILE A 233 6.17 0.12 -3.04
C ILE A 233 5.96 1.40 -3.85
N VAL A 234 5.91 1.25 -5.15
CA VAL A 234 5.60 2.32 -6.14
C VAL A 234 4.26 2.09 -6.82
N LEU A 235 3.75 0.85 -6.76
CA LEU A 235 2.44 0.51 -7.31
C LEU A 235 1.32 1.04 -6.40
N PRO A 236 0.19 1.44 -6.99
CA PRO A 236 -1.00 1.80 -6.21
C PRO A 236 -1.47 0.62 -5.36
N VAL A 237 -1.62 0.84 -4.05
CA VAL A 237 -2.02 -0.21 -3.09
C VAL A 237 -3.50 -0.59 -3.20
N ASP A 238 -4.31 0.23 -3.84
CA ASP A 238 -5.71 -0.07 -4.19
C ASP A 238 -5.84 -1.16 -5.28
N HIS A 239 -4.75 -1.43 -6.02
CA HIS A 239 -4.77 -2.46 -7.06
C HIS A 239 -4.48 -3.84 -6.47
N SER A 240 -5.31 -4.84 -6.80
CA SER A 240 -5.27 -6.21 -6.26
C SER A 240 -3.88 -6.86 -6.25
N PHE A 241 -3.04 -6.60 -7.26
CA PHE A 241 -1.68 -7.14 -7.32
C PHE A 241 -0.77 -6.56 -6.22
N ALA A 242 -0.70 -5.24 -6.10
CA ALA A 242 0.12 -4.61 -5.06
C ALA A 242 -0.45 -4.88 -3.65
N HIS A 243 -1.76 -4.96 -3.53
CA HIS A 243 -2.48 -5.29 -2.32
C HIS A 243 -2.12 -6.71 -1.85
N THR A 244 -2.30 -7.73 -2.69
CA THR A 244 -2.03 -9.12 -2.31
C THR A 244 -0.54 -9.38 -2.16
N VAL A 245 0.26 -9.12 -3.22
CA VAL A 245 1.68 -9.48 -3.25
C VAL A 245 2.52 -8.52 -2.41
N GLY A 246 2.13 -7.24 -2.33
CA GLY A 246 2.79 -6.26 -1.48
C GLY A 246 2.43 -6.45 -0.01
N ILE A 247 1.18 -6.17 0.35
CA ILE A 247 0.75 -6.07 1.75
C ILE A 247 0.67 -7.45 2.40
N TYR A 248 -0.18 -8.35 1.90
CA TYR A 248 -0.46 -9.59 2.63
C TYR A 248 0.62 -10.66 2.50
N THR A 249 1.30 -10.78 1.35
CA THR A 249 2.43 -11.70 1.22
C THR A 249 3.57 -11.35 2.18
N SER A 250 3.74 -10.07 2.49
CA SER A 250 4.74 -9.59 3.45
C SER A 250 4.52 -10.11 4.86
N LEU A 251 3.27 -10.34 5.27
CA LEU A 251 2.94 -10.95 6.56
C LEU A 251 3.52 -12.37 6.70
N LEU A 252 3.58 -13.11 5.60
CA LEU A 252 4.10 -14.50 5.63
C LEU A 252 5.61 -14.58 5.71
N LYS A 253 6.33 -13.58 5.21
CA LYS A 253 7.80 -13.59 5.07
C LYS A 253 8.54 -12.53 5.87
N GLY A 254 7.82 -11.65 6.56
CA GLY A 254 8.42 -10.55 7.31
C GLY A 254 9.13 -9.54 6.41
N ILE A 255 8.56 -9.23 5.24
CA ILE A 255 9.10 -8.26 4.30
C ILE A 255 8.83 -6.84 4.82
N THR A 256 9.83 -5.96 4.78
CA THR A 256 9.65 -4.54 5.06
C THR A 256 9.17 -3.80 3.81
N LEU A 257 8.06 -3.10 3.92
CA LEU A 257 7.45 -2.29 2.86
C LEU A 257 7.83 -0.82 3.02
N HIS A 258 8.69 -0.30 2.15
CA HIS A 258 8.96 1.13 2.08
C HIS A 258 8.00 1.79 1.09
N PHE A 259 7.26 2.81 1.53
CA PHE A 259 6.42 3.58 0.62
C PHE A 259 7.20 4.74 0.02
N VAL A 260 7.09 4.92 -1.31
CA VAL A 260 7.67 6.06 -1.99
C VAL A 260 7.13 7.37 -1.39
N ASP A 261 8.01 8.33 -1.15
CA ASP A 261 7.66 9.64 -0.62
C ASP A 261 6.65 10.37 -1.52
N ALA A 262 5.43 10.49 -1.04
CA ALA A 262 4.33 11.17 -1.71
C ALA A 262 4.00 12.54 -1.10
N ARG A 263 4.84 13.07 -0.19
CA ARG A 263 4.59 14.34 0.49
C ARG A 263 4.41 15.48 -0.51
N GLY A 264 3.42 16.30 -0.25
CA GLY A 264 3.05 17.47 -1.05
C GLY A 264 2.10 17.20 -2.21
N SER A 265 2.18 16.05 -2.88
CA SER A 265 1.23 15.67 -3.94
C SER A 265 1.41 14.22 -4.40
N ASN A 266 0.38 13.64 -5.00
CA ASN A 266 0.46 12.33 -5.66
C ASN A 266 1.47 12.29 -6.82
N ALA A 267 1.74 13.42 -7.48
CA ALA A 267 2.77 13.51 -8.53
C ALA A 267 4.20 13.34 -7.99
N SER A 268 4.40 13.56 -6.68
CA SER A 268 5.69 13.38 -6.02
C SER A 268 6.15 11.92 -6.04
N ILE A 269 5.24 10.95 -6.07
CA ILE A 269 5.57 9.51 -6.11
C ILE A 269 6.54 9.19 -7.25
N LEU A 270 6.18 9.53 -8.49
CA LEU A 270 7.03 9.23 -9.65
C LEU A 270 8.31 10.10 -9.70
N ARG A 271 8.26 11.28 -9.11
CA ARG A 271 9.43 12.18 -9.01
C ARG A 271 10.45 11.66 -7.99
N ASN A 272 9.97 11.21 -6.83
CA ASN A 272 10.81 10.78 -5.71
C ASN A 272 11.25 9.31 -5.83
N PHE A 273 10.58 8.51 -6.66
CA PHE A 273 10.87 7.08 -6.83
C PHE A 273 12.36 6.78 -7.09
N PRO A 274 13.08 7.43 -8.04
CA PRO A 274 14.48 7.13 -8.28
C PRO A 274 15.38 7.39 -7.06
N LYS A 275 15.12 8.47 -6.31
CA LYS A 275 15.85 8.80 -5.10
C LYS A 275 15.60 7.79 -4.00
N ASN A 276 14.32 7.47 -3.74
CA ASN A 276 13.96 6.50 -2.72
C ASN A 276 14.43 5.09 -3.07
N LEU A 277 14.50 4.73 -4.36
CA LEU A 277 15.06 3.45 -4.81
C LEU A 277 16.53 3.31 -4.42
N LEU A 278 17.32 4.38 -4.55
CA LEU A 278 18.73 4.40 -4.13
C LEU A 278 18.88 4.38 -2.61
N GLU A 279 18.01 5.08 -1.88
CA GLU A 279 18.03 5.13 -0.41
C GLU A 279 17.69 3.77 0.22
N VAL A 280 16.67 3.10 -0.29
CA VAL A 280 16.18 1.81 0.22
C VAL A 280 17.03 0.65 -0.29
N ASN A 281 17.51 0.73 -1.53
CA ASN A 281 18.25 -0.33 -2.20
C ASN A 281 17.56 -1.73 -2.07
N PRO A 282 16.30 -1.85 -2.50
CA PRO A 282 15.48 -3.02 -2.20
C PRO A 282 16.03 -4.28 -2.87
N VAL A 283 15.84 -5.44 -2.22
CA VAL A 283 16.25 -6.76 -2.75
C VAL A 283 15.42 -7.16 -3.97
N PHE A 284 14.14 -6.77 -3.99
CA PHE A 284 13.26 -6.95 -5.14
C PHE A 284 12.32 -5.75 -5.28
N LEU A 285 11.78 -5.58 -6.47
CA LEU A 285 10.87 -4.49 -6.80
C LEU A 285 9.64 -5.05 -7.51
N MET A 286 8.47 -4.81 -6.95
CA MET A 286 7.21 -5.06 -7.63
C MET A 286 6.90 -3.89 -8.55
N THR A 287 6.71 -4.18 -9.83
CA THR A 287 6.50 -3.13 -10.83
C THR A 287 5.63 -3.64 -11.98
N VAL A 288 5.20 -2.71 -12.83
CA VAL A 288 4.46 -3.01 -14.06
C VAL A 288 5.26 -2.52 -15.28
N PRO A 289 5.05 -3.11 -16.47
CA PRO A 289 5.84 -2.79 -17.67
C PRO A 289 5.91 -1.30 -17.99
N SER A 290 4.85 -0.54 -17.74
CA SER A 290 4.83 0.91 -17.98
C SER A 290 5.81 1.69 -17.11
N ILE A 291 5.93 1.34 -15.83
CA ILE A 291 6.87 1.96 -14.89
C ILE A 291 8.30 1.56 -15.26
N THR A 292 8.54 0.27 -15.46
CA THR A 292 9.86 -0.26 -15.81
C THR A 292 10.35 0.34 -17.14
N GLY A 293 9.50 0.41 -18.16
CA GLY A 293 9.83 0.99 -19.45
C GLY A 293 10.18 2.47 -19.37
N ASN A 294 9.43 3.25 -18.59
CA ASN A 294 9.74 4.66 -18.36
C ASN A 294 11.04 4.86 -17.57
N PHE A 295 11.32 4.00 -16.61
CA PHE A 295 12.55 4.04 -15.83
C PHE A 295 13.76 3.70 -16.74
N MET A 296 13.67 2.65 -17.53
CA MET A 296 14.71 2.30 -18.53
C MET A 296 14.98 3.45 -19.51
N LYS A 297 13.92 4.09 -20.03
CA LYS A 297 14.11 5.25 -20.95
C LYS A 297 14.88 6.38 -20.26
N LYS A 298 14.52 6.73 -19.02
CA LYS A 298 15.23 7.78 -18.25
C LYS A 298 16.67 7.40 -17.96
N MET A 299 16.95 6.14 -17.62
CA MET A 299 18.32 5.64 -17.43
C MET A 299 19.16 5.76 -18.71
N ILE A 300 18.64 5.29 -19.83
CA ILE A 300 19.32 5.39 -21.14
C ILE A 300 19.59 6.85 -21.49
N GLN A 301 18.62 7.75 -21.34
CA GLN A 301 18.79 9.17 -21.58
C GLN A 301 19.84 9.81 -20.66
N GLY A 302 19.84 9.46 -19.36
CA GLY A 302 20.81 9.96 -18.40
C GLY A 302 22.23 9.50 -18.71
N VAL A 303 22.41 8.26 -19.19
CA VAL A 303 23.72 7.74 -19.64
C VAL A 303 24.16 8.43 -20.93
N ALA A 304 23.27 8.64 -21.89
CA ALA A 304 23.57 9.33 -23.13
C ALA A 304 24.10 10.76 -22.90
N GLN A 305 23.58 11.46 -21.88
CA GLN A 305 24.06 12.79 -21.48
C GLN A 305 25.48 12.82 -20.91
N LYS A 306 26.02 11.66 -20.47
CA LYS A 306 27.40 11.54 -19.95
C LYS A 306 28.47 11.45 -21.09
N GLY A 307 28.06 11.51 -22.35
CA GLY A 307 28.91 11.52 -23.51
C GLY A 307 29.00 10.19 -24.26
N ALA A 308 29.46 10.25 -25.50
CA ALA A 308 29.46 9.11 -26.44
C ALA A 308 30.25 7.91 -25.95
N PHE A 309 31.39 8.13 -25.29
CA PHE A 309 32.24 7.04 -24.76
C PHE A 309 31.50 6.23 -23.67
N VAL A 310 30.88 6.92 -22.70
CA VAL A 310 30.11 6.28 -21.62
C VAL A 310 28.91 5.56 -22.17
N ASN A 311 28.19 6.16 -23.13
CA ASN A 311 27.07 5.53 -23.79
C ASN A 311 27.45 4.24 -24.53
N SER A 312 28.61 4.23 -25.25
CA SER A 312 29.11 3.03 -25.92
C SER A 312 29.42 1.88 -24.96
N ILE A 313 30.03 2.19 -23.79
CA ILE A 313 30.29 1.17 -22.76
C ILE A 313 28.96 0.64 -22.20
N PHE A 314 28.00 1.53 -21.94
CA PHE A 314 26.68 1.14 -21.42
C PHE A 314 25.94 0.24 -22.39
N GLU A 315 25.90 0.56 -23.69
CA GLU A 315 25.26 -0.25 -24.72
C GLU A 315 25.89 -1.65 -24.82
N LYS A 316 27.21 -1.73 -24.81
CA LYS A 316 27.93 -3.03 -24.81
C LYS A 316 27.59 -3.83 -23.53
N GLY A 317 27.51 -3.18 -22.38
CA GLY A 317 27.14 -3.81 -21.13
C GLY A 317 25.69 -4.27 -21.10
N LEU A 318 24.78 -3.49 -21.68
CA LEU A 318 23.37 -3.86 -21.81
C LEU A 318 23.19 -5.09 -22.69
N GLN A 319 23.85 -5.13 -23.86
CA GLN A 319 23.85 -6.29 -24.74
C GLN A 319 24.49 -7.53 -24.08
N ALA A 320 25.55 -7.33 -23.30
CA ALA A 320 26.16 -8.38 -22.51
C ALA A 320 25.21 -8.90 -21.42
N GLY A 321 24.50 -8.00 -20.74
CA GLY A 321 23.49 -8.33 -19.74
C GLY A 321 22.33 -9.15 -20.32
N ILE A 322 21.80 -8.75 -21.47
CA ILE A 322 20.74 -9.49 -22.19
C ILE A 322 21.22 -10.91 -22.54
N LYS A 323 22.41 -11.04 -23.13
CA LYS A 323 22.99 -12.36 -23.44
C LYS A 323 23.24 -13.20 -22.17
N ARG A 324 23.67 -12.56 -21.06
CA ARG A 324 23.97 -13.23 -19.80
C ARG A 324 22.72 -13.74 -19.10
N ASN A 325 21.60 -13.03 -19.21
CA ASN A 325 20.34 -13.39 -18.59
C ASN A 325 19.49 -14.34 -19.45
N GLY A 326 19.79 -14.42 -20.76
CA GLY A 326 19.05 -15.27 -21.70
C GLY A 326 17.58 -14.85 -21.82
N ASP A 327 16.70 -15.84 -21.93
CA ASP A 327 15.24 -15.67 -22.01
C ASP A 327 14.55 -15.57 -20.64
N GLY A 328 15.33 -15.58 -19.56
CA GLY A 328 14.81 -15.57 -18.17
C GLY A 328 14.44 -16.97 -17.62
N PHE A 329 14.29 -17.98 -18.49
CA PHE A 329 13.92 -19.34 -18.09
C PHE A 329 15.12 -20.29 -18.15
N ASN A 330 15.98 -20.13 -19.17
CA ASN A 330 17.15 -20.98 -19.37
C ASN A 330 18.42 -20.25 -18.96
N ARG A 331 19.24 -20.90 -18.13
CA ARG A 331 20.55 -20.34 -17.74
C ARG A 331 21.52 -20.42 -18.94
N PRO A 332 22.11 -19.30 -19.41
CA PRO A 332 23.11 -19.31 -20.43
C PRO A 332 24.32 -20.18 -20.04
N SER A 333 24.99 -20.74 -21.07
CA SER A 333 26.18 -21.55 -20.84
C SER A 333 27.26 -20.77 -20.07
N TRP A 334 28.13 -21.50 -19.36
CA TRP A 334 29.22 -20.88 -18.60
C TRP A 334 30.16 -20.04 -19.49
N LYS A 335 30.35 -20.42 -20.76
CA LYS A 335 31.14 -19.66 -21.73
C LYS A 335 30.53 -18.28 -22.01
N VAL A 336 29.22 -18.21 -22.23
CA VAL A 336 28.49 -16.93 -22.41
C VAL A 336 28.59 -16.08 -21.16
N ARG A 337 28.41 -16.67 -19.99
CA ARG A 337 28.52 -15.95 -18.72
C ARG A 337 29.91 -15.37 -18.48
N LEU A 338 30.96 -16.10 -18.83
CA LEU A 338 32.36 -15.62 -18.74
C LEU A 338 32.63 -14.49 -19.74
N ALA A 339 32.25 -14.66 -21.01
CA ALA A 339 32.48 -13.67 -22.05
C ALA A 339 31.74 -12.35 -21.85
N THR A 340 30.59 -12.40 -21.15
CA THR A 340 29.74 -11.22 -20.87
C THR A 340 30.01 -10.58 -19.51
N PHE A 341 30.90 -11.17 -18.70
CA PHE A 341 31.10 -10.72 -17.30
C PHE A 341 31.68 -9.30 -17.24
N PHE A 342 32.74 -9.01 -17.92
CA PHE A 342 33.44 -7.73 -17.81
C PHE A 342 32.62 -6.56 -18.39
N PRO A 343 32.07 -6.62 -19.61
CA PRO A 343 31.20 -5.54 -20.11
C PRO A 343 29.97 -5.29 -19.25
N TYR A 344 29.36 -6.34 -18.72
CA TYR A 344 28.21 -6.23 -17.82
C TYR A 344 28.58 -5.52 -16.51
N LYS A 345 29.67 -5.93 -15.86
CA LYS A 345 30.15 -5.31 -14.60
C LYS A 345 30.54 -3.85 -14.79
N LEU A 346 31.23 -3.51 -15.86
CA LEU A 346 31.64 -2.15 -16.16
C LEU A 346 30.43 -1.24 -16.38
N ALA A 347 29.42 -1.68 -17.13
CA ALA A 347 28.20 -0.92 -17.32
C ALA A 347 27.40 -0.78 -16.00
N SER A 348 27.34 -1.82 -15.17
CA SER A 348 26.72 -1.77 -13.85
C SER A 348 27.34 -0.69 -12.96
N LEU A 349 28.68 -0.60 -12.92
CA LEU A 349 29.38 0.43 -12.17
C LEU A 349 29.12 1.86 -12.68
N LEU A 350 28.88 2.04 -13.99
CA LEU A 350 28.55 3.35 -14.57
C LEU A 350 27.13 3.83 -14.25
N VAL A 351 26.24 2.92 -13.96
CA VAL A 351 24.80 3.21 -13.70
C VAL A 351 24.53 3.29 -12.19
N PHE A 352 25.12 2.41 -11.41
CA PHE A 352 24.81 2.21 -9.98
C PHE A 352 25.99 2.50 -9.04
N GLY A 353 27.19 2.71 -9.55
CA GLY A 353 28.37 3.11 -8.78
C GLY A 353 28.44 4.58 -8.63
#